data_e9434dbeaedf6f6d2c4f3770843fc969
#
_entry.id   e9434dbeaedf6f6d2c4f3770843fc969
#
_cell.length_a   1.000
_cell.length_b   1.000
_cell.length_c   1.000
_cell.angle_alpha   90.00
_cell.angle_beta   90.00
_cell.angle_gamma   90.00
#
_symmetry.space_group_name_H-M   'P 1'
#
loop_
_entity.id
_entity.type
_entity.pdbx_description
1 polymer ?
#
loop_
_entity_poly.entity_id
_entity_poly.type
_entity_poly.pdbx_seq_one_letter_code
_entity_poly.pdbx_strand_id
1 'polypeptide(L)'
;SFVTRQGVRPLRHAAPAEGSSEEPAPEQGPPPGHVIIVGYGRVGRFIAATLGASGYALSIVEDSREAVQAAQAEGLRAVQGNATEASILTRAGITGASTLLIAIPEGFEAAIIAKRARAMNPDLRIIARAHSEAEVDHLKAMGADAIVLAEKAAAAKMAALVSEAESEDVDGLAHLVES
;
A
#
# COMPACT_ATOMS: atom_id res chain seq x y z
N SER A 1 53.66 12.31 69.48
CA SER A 1 53.46 11.27 68.49
C SER A 1 52.06 11.43 67.89
N PHE A 2 52.04 11.93 66.69
CA PHE A 2 50.81 12.15 65.91
C PHE A 2 50.46 10.88 65.17
N VAL A 3 49.28 10.34 65.41
CA VAL A 3 48.70 9.24 64.57
C VAL A 3 47.69 9.85 63.67
N THR A 4 47.99 9.88 62.39
CA THR A 4 47.11 10.39 61.33
C THR A 4 46.08 9.31 61.01
N ARG A 5 44.79 9.56 61.31
CA ARG A 5 43.66 8.72 60.85
C ARG A 5 43.42 8.96 59.38
N GLN A 6 43.65 7.99 58.53
CA GLN A 6 43.21 7.99 57.15
C GLN A 6 41.70 7.76 57.08
N GLY A 7 41.00 8.75 56.53
CA GLY A 7 39.55 8.68 56.28
C GLY A 7 39.28 7.77 55.08
N VAL A 8 38.47 6.76 55.35
CA VAL A 8 37.94 5.88 54.30
C VAL A 8 36.85 6.67 53.52
N ARG A 9 37.09 6.95 52.24
CA ARG A 9 36.09 7.51 51.32
C ARG A 9 34.99 6.47 51.08
N PRO A 10 33.70 6.80 51.24
CA PRO A 10 32.63 5.92 50.83
C PRO A 10 32.58 5.83 49.28
N LEU A 11 32.53 4.60 48.77
CA LEU A 11 32.25 4.29 47.38
C LEU A 11 30.89 4.88 46.99
N ARG A 12 30.89 5.85 46.07
CA ARG A 12 29.66 6.33 45.44
C ARG A 12 29.08 5.16 44.62
N HIS A 13 27.91 4.68 45.04
CA HIS A 13 27.06 3.85 44.20
C HIS A 13 26.73 4.65 42.92
N ALA A 14 27.19 4.19 41.79
CA ALA A 14 26.73 4.66 40.48
C ALA A 14 25.24 4.32 40.37
N ALA A 15 24.42 5.31 40.21
CA ALA A 15 23.01 5.13 39.85
C ALA A 15 22.95 4.43 38.46
N PRO A 16 21.99 3.53 38.25
CA PRO A 16 21.81 2.96 36.90
C PRO A 16 21.49 4.10 35.94
N ALA A 17 22.17 4.11 34.79
CA ALA A 17 21.91 5.01 33.71
C ALA A 17 20.42 4.87 33.31
N GLU A 18 19.68 5.94 33.47
CA GLU A 18 18.33 6.05 32.93
C GLU A 18 18.44 5.79 31.43
N GLY A 19 17.69 4.78 30.97
CA GLY A 19 17.61 4.46 29.57
C GLY A 19 17.16 5.70 28.80
N SER A 20 18.03 6.17 27.92
CA SER A 20 17.64 7.09 26.87
C SER A 20 16.53 6.40 26.08
N SER A 21 15.29 6.83 26.30
CA SER A 21 14.22 6.59 25.35
C SER A 21 14.65 7.29 24.06
N GLU A 22 15.23 6.55 23.12
CA GLU A 22 15.36 7.01 21.77
C GLU A 22 13.94 7.32 21.29
N GLU A 23 13.60 8.59 21.19
CA GLU A 23 12.45 9.03 20.41
C GLU A 23 12.64 8.42 19.03
N PRO A 24 11.64 7.70 18.49
CA PRO A 24 11.76 7.19 17.13
C PRO A 24 12.06 8.37 16.21
N ALA A 25 13.14 8.26 15.43
CA ALA A 25 13.51 9.27 14.45
C ALA A 25 12.24 9.66 13.66
N PRO A 26 12.02 10.96 13.34
CA PRO A 26 10.83 11.40 12.65
C PRO A 26 10.69 10.55 11.40
N GLU A 27 9.59 9.78 11.32
CA GLU A 27 9.31 8.94 10.16
C GLU A 27 9.33 9.84 8.93
N GLN A 28 10.38 9.73 8.14
CA GLN A 28 10.46 10.43 6.87
C GLN A 28 9.23 10.02 6.07
N GLY A 29 8.47 11.02 5.60
CA GLY A 29 7.30 10.78 4.76
C GLY A 29 7.66 9.91 3.55
N PRO A 30 6.66 9.32 2.87
CA PRO A 30 6.95 8.56 1.66
C PRO A 30 7.61 9.47 0.61
N PRO A 31 8.50 8.93 -0.24
CA PRO A 31 9.15 9.71 -1.29
C PRO A 31 8.11 10.28 -2.27
N PRO A 32 8.33 11.46 -2.85
CA PRO A 32 7.44 12.03 -3.87
C PRO A 32 7.23 11.05 -5.04
N GLY A 33 6.02 11.01 -5.57
CA GLY A 33 5.68 10.12 -6.67
C GLY A 33 5.36 8.69 -6.27
N HIS A 34 5.31 8.38 -4.97
CA HIS A 34 4.94 7.05 -4.49
C HIS A 34 3.49 6.66 -4.84
N VAL A 35 3.19 5.38 -4.71
CA VAL A 35 1.85 4.82 -4.91
C VAL A 35 1.22 4.51 -3.56
N ILE A 36 -0.03 4.95 -3.37
CA ILE A 36 -0.83 4.60 -2.19
C ILE A 36 -1.75 3.44 -2.58
N ILE A 37 -1.80 2.40 -1.75
CA ILE A 37 -2.73 1.28 -1.89
C ILE A 37 -3.67 1.28 -0.70
N VAL A 38 -4.97 1.41 -0.93
CA VAL A 38 -6.03 1.31 0.08
C VAL A 38 -6.58 -0.12 0.08
N GLY A 39 -6.44 -0.79 1.22
CA GLY A 39 -6.78 -2.19 1.43
C GLY A 39 -5.58 -3.12 1.23
N TYR A 40 -5.29 -3.94 2.27
CA TYR A 40 -4.20 -4.92 2.25
C TYR A 40 -4.71 -6.36 2.38
N GLY A 41 -5.88 -6.62 1.78
CA GLY A 41 -6.44 -7.95 1.58
C GLY A 41 -5.74 -8.69 0.42
N ARG A 42 -6.38 -9.75 -0.11
CA ARG A 42 -5.81 -10.58 -1.19
C ARG A 42 -5.39 -9.78 -2.42
N VAL A 43 -6.22 -8.86 -2.89
CA VAL A 43 -5.94 -8.03 -4.06
C VAL A 43 -4.82 -7.02 -3.76
N GLY A 44 -4.94 -6.29 -2.66
CA GLY A 44 -3.94 -5.28 -2.26
C GLY A 44 -2.55 -5.87 -2.05
N ARG A 45 -2.44 -7.03 -1.42
CA ARG A 45 -1.16 -7.76 -1.25
C ARG A 45 -0.53 -8.16 -2.58
N PHE A 46 -1.34 -8.68 -3.51
CA PHE A 46 -0.85 -9.05 -4.84
C PHE A 46 -0.33 -7.83 -5.61
N ILE A 47 -1.07 -6.71 -5.56
CA ILE A 47 -0.65 -5.45 -6.18
C ILE A 47 0.64 -4.95 -5.53
N ALA A 48 0.71 -4.94 -4.20
CA ALA A 48 1.89 -4.47 -3.47
C ALA A 48 3.14 -5.30 -3.80
N ALA A 49 3.03 -6.62 -3.85
CA ALA A 49 4.13 -7.50 -4.23
C ALA A 49 4.60 -7.25 -5.67
N THR A 50 3.66 -7.10 -6.61
CA THR A 50 3.96 -6.87 -8.03
C THR A 50 4.65 -5.51 -8.25
N LEU A 51 4.09 -4.44 -7.68
CA LEU A 51 4.66 -3.09 -7.82
C LEU A 51 5.97 -2.94 -7.04
N GLY A 52 6.07 -3.55 -5.86
CA GLY A 52 7.30 -3.55 -5.07
C GLY A 52 8.45 -4.25 -5.80
N ALA A 53 8.20 -5.37 -6.45
CA ALA A 53 9.18 -6.07 -7.28
C ALA A 53 9.63 -5.21 -8.49
N SER A 54 8.79 -4.29 -8.96
CA SER A 54 9.09 -3.34 -10.03
C SER A 54 9.75 -2.05 -9.53
N GLY A 55 10.07 -1.94 -8.24
CA GLY A 55 10.78 -0.82 -7.64
C GLY A 55 9.92 0.40 -7.27
N TYR A 56 8.60 0.28 -7.27
CA TYR A 56 7.73 1.37 -6.83
C TYR A 56 7.82 1.57 -5.31
N ALA A 57 7.90 2.82 -4.87
CA ALA A 57 7.71 3.18 -3.48
C ALA A 57 6.22 3.10 -3.12
N LEU A 58 5.90 2.37 -2.06
CA LEU A 58 4.51 2.08 -1.67
C LEU A 58 4.17 2.62 -0.29
N SER A 59 2.94 3.07 -0.12
CA SER A 59 2.32 3.40 1.16
C SER A 59 0.97 2.68 1.25
N ILE A 60 0.80 1.83 2.25
CA ILE A 60 -0.43 1.06 2.45
C ILE A 60 -1.34 1.80 3.43
N VAL A 61 -2.63 1.84 3.15
CA VAL A 61 -3.67 2.28 4.10
C VAL A 61 -4.60 1.10 4.36
N GLU A 62 -4.75 0.74 5.63
CA GLU A 62 -5.54 -0.42 6.03
C GLU A 62 -6.13 -0.19 7.43
N ASP A 63 -7.36 -0.60 7.68
CA ASP A 63 -8.02 -0.41 8.97
C ASP A 63 -7.71 -1.57 9.95
N SER A 64 -7.52 -2.78 9.44
CA SER A 64 -7.17 -3.95 10.24
C SER A 64 -5.74 -3.85 10.78
N ARG A 65 -5.61 -3.84 12.09
CA ARG A 65 -4.31 -3.84 12.78
C ARG A 65 -3.43 -5.01 12.37
N GLU A 66 -4.03 -6.19 12.22
CA GLU A 66 -3.33 -7.40 11.82
C GLU A 66 -2.75 -7.28 10.40
N ALA A 67 -3.53 -6.76 9.47
CA ALA A 67 -3.09 -6.56 8.09
C ALA A 67 -2.00 -5.46 7.99
N VAL A 68 -2.09 -4.40 8.79
CA VAL A 68 -1.04 -3.38 8.92
C VAL A 68 0.26 -3.99 9.41
N GLN A 69 0.22 -4.81 10.48
CA GLN A 69 1.40 -5.49 10.99
C GLN A 69 2.01 -6.44 9.97
N ALA A 70 1.18 -7.14 9.18
CA ALA A 70 1.66 -8.00 8.10
C ALA A 70 2.39 -7.19 7.02
N ALA A 71 1.84 -6.06 6.60
CA ALA A 71 2.49 -5.17 5.63
C ALA A 71 3.84 -4.65 6.15
N GLN A 72 3.89 -4.24 7.41
CA GLN A 72 5.12 -3.74 8.06
C GLN A 72 6.17 -4.85 8.18
N ALA A 73 5.78 -6.08 8.49
CA ALA A 73 6.68 -7.23 8.53
C ALA A 73 7.29 -7.55 7.15
N GLU A 74 6.61 -7.21 6.07
CA GLU A 74 7.11 -7.30 4.69
C GLU A 74 7.96 -6.06 4.28
N GLY A 75 8.23 -5.14 5.22
CA GLY A 75 9.04 -3.94 4.99
C GLY A 75 8.29 -2.79 4.30
N LEU A 76 6.97 -2.87 4.20
CA LEU A 76 6.14 -1.84 3.60
C LEU A 76 5.79 -0.74 4.61
N ARG A 77 5.75 0.51 4.15
CA ARG A 77 5.14 1.59 4.92
C ARG A 77 3.63 1.35 4.99
N ALA A 78 3.07 1.29 6.18
CA ALA A 78 1.64 1.08 6.39
C ALA A 78 1.09 2.05 7.43
N VAL A 79 -0.05 2.65 7.11
CA VAL A 79 -0.83 3.57 7.94
C VAL A 79 -2.11 2.86 8.35
N GLN A 80 -2.31 2.71 9.65
CA GLN A 80 -3.56 2.16 10.18
C GLN A 80 -4.63 3.24 10.23
N GLY A 81 -5.81 2.93 9.71
CA GLY A 81 -7.01 3.75 9.79
C GLY A 81 -7.92 3.65 8.58
N ASN A 82 -9.08 4.28 8.70
CA ASN A 82 -10.07 4.31 7.63
C ASN A 82 -9.69 5.36 6.58
N ALA A 83 -9.50 4.95 5.32
CA ALA A 83 -9.11 5.83 4.22
C ALA A 83 -10.18 6.87 3.82
N THR A 84 -11.41 6.75 4.32
CA THR A 84 -12.42 7.82 4.18
C THR A 84 -12.08 9.06 5.00
N GLU A 85 -11.14 8.97 5.95
CA GLU A 85 -10.69 10.09 6.76
C GLU A 85 -9.52 10.83 6.09
N ALA A 86 -9.65 12.18 5.98
CA ALA A 86 -8.60 13.00 5.38
C ALA A 86 -7.25 12.91 6.13
N SER A 87 -7.28 12.78 7.44
CA SER A 87 -6.10 12.62 8.30
C SER A 87 -5.29 11.38 7.94
N ILE A 88 -5.95 10.27 7.62
CA ILE A 88 -5.32 9.01 7.23
C ILE A 88 -4.66 9.13 5.86
N LEU A 89 -5.35 9.73 4.88
CA LEU A 89 -4.77 9.99 3.56
C LEU A 89 -3.58 10.97 3.64
N THR A 90 -3.65 11.97 4.52
CA THR A 90 -2.52 12.88 4.78
C THR A 90 -1.32 12.12 5.33
N ARG A 91 -1.52 11.24 6.31
CA ARG A 91 -0.45 10.39 6.87
C ARG A 91 0.15 9.44 5.84
N ALA A 92 -0.65 8.97 4.88
CA ALA A 92 -0.20 8.17 3.75
C ALA A 92 0.57 8.98 2.70
N GLY A 93 0.58 10.32 2.79
CA GLY A 93 1.30 11.21 1.89
C GLY A 93 0.57 11.55 0.61
N ILE A 94 -0.78 11.66 0.65
CA ILE A 94 -1.63 11.84 -0.54
C ILE A 94 -1.21 13.01 -1.44
N THR A 95 -0.74 14.11 -0.86
CA THR A 95 -0.33 15.31 -1.61
C THR A 95 0.91 15.13 -2.46
N GLY A 96 1.78 14.19 -2.09
CA GLY A 96 3.01 13.85 -2.83
C GLY A 96 2.89 12.56 -3.63
N ALA A 97 1.77 11.85 -3.55
CA ALA A 97 1.54 10.61 -4.29
C ALA A 97 1.28 10.87 -5.78
N SER A 98 1.72 9.97 -6.63
CA SER A 98 1.41 9.97 -8.07
C SER A 98 0.14 9.17 -8.38
N THR A 99 -0.13 8.11 -7.61
CA THR A 99 -1.23 7.19 -7.86
C THR A 99 -1.86 6.70 -6.57
N LEU A 100 -3.18 6.59 -6.57
CA LEU A 100 -3.98 5.93 -5.53
C LEU A 100 -4.66 4.71 -6.15
N LEU A 101 -4.41 3.54 -5.57
CA LEU A 101 -5.08 2.29 -5.90
C LEU A 101 -6.07 1.95 -4.79
N ILE A 102 -7.36 1.86 -5.11
CA ILE A 102 -8.41 1.52 -4.16
C ILE A 102 -8.79 0.05 -4.41
N ALA A 103 -8.29 -0.84 -3.55
CA ALA A 103 -8.40 -2.30 -3.68
C ALA A 103 -9.45 -2.91 -2.74
N ILE A 104 -10.19 -2.11 -1.97
CA ILE A 104 -11.26 -2.57 -1.09
C ILE A 104 -12.47 -3.07 -1.89
N PRO A 105 -13.25 -4.02 -1.37
CA PRO A 105 -14.43 -4.53 -2.07
C PRO A 105 -15.67 -3.63 -1.97
N GLU A 106 -15.72 -2.73 -1.01
CA GLU A 106 -16.87 -1.88 -0.70
C GLU A 106 -16.93 -0.68 -1.65
N GLY A 107 -17.73 -0.78 -2.72
CA GLY A 107 -17.82 0.24 -3.78
C GLY A 107 -18.28 1.62 -3.30
N PHE A 108 -19.16 1.69 -2.30
CA PHE A 108 -19.61 2.96 -1.72
C PHE A 108 -18.47 3.66 -0.96
N GLU A 109 -17.72 2.93 -0.18
CA GLU A 109 -16.58 3.46 0.57
C GLU A 109 -15.45 3.87 -0.40
N ALA A 110 -15.18 3.06 -1.41
CA ALA A 110 -14.23 3.38 -2.48
C ALA A 110 -14.56 4.71 -3.17
N ALA A 111 -15.83 5.00 -3.40
CA ALA A 111 -16.28 6.25 -4.00
C ALA A 111 -16.05 7.47 -3.09
N ILE A 112 -16.28 7.33 -1.78
CA ILE A 112 -15.97 8.39 -0.80
C ILE A 112 -14.47 8.67 -0.78
N ILE A 113 -13.65 7.63 -0.78
CA ILE A 113 -12.19 7.74 -0.80
C ILE A 113 -11.73 8.45 -2.08
N ALA A 114 -12.22 8.05 -3.24
CA ALA A 114 -11.88 8.66 -4.53
C ALA A 114 -12.20 10.16 -4.55
N LYS A 115 -13.41 10.54 -4.13
CA LYS A 115 -13.85 11.95 -4.05
C LYS A 115 -12.93 12.76 -3.14
N ARG A 116 -12.62 12.25 -1.96
CA ARG A 116 -11.75 12.93 -0.99
C ARG A 116 -10.33 13.07 -1.50
N ALA A 117 -9.78 11.99 -2.04
CA ALA A 117 -8.43 11.97 -2.60
C ALA A 117 -8.28 12.98 -3.74
N ARG A 118 -9.25 13.05 -4.65
CA ARG A 118 -9.28 14.04 -5.74
C ARG A 118 -9.29 15.48 -5.22
N ALA A 119 -10.05 15.74 -4.16
CA ALA A 119 -10.10 17.08 -3.54
C ALA A 119 -8.76 17.46 -2.88
N MET A 120 -8.03 16.48 -2.34
CA MET A 120 -6.73 16.69 -1.66
C MET A 120 -5.55 16.77 -2.64
N ASN A 121 -5.62 16.07 -3.76
CA ASN A 121 -4.60 16.07 -4.81
C ASN A 121 -5.28 16.00 -6.19
N PRO A 122 -5.48 17.16 -6.86
CA PRO A 122 -6.14 17.23 -8.17
C PRO A 122 -5.42 16.47 -9.28
N ASP A 123 -4.11 16.31 -9.19
CA ASP A 123 -3.26 15.65 -10.21
C ASP A 123 -3.09 14.14 -9.96
N LEU A 124 -3.64 13.62 -8.87
CA LEU A 124 -3.52 12.23 -8.47
C LEU A 124 -4.20 11.31 -9.49
N ARG A 125 -3.51 10.28 -9.94
CA ARG A 125 -4.13 9.20 -10.71
C ARG A 125 -4.87 8.25 -9.76
N ILE A 126 -6.19 8.14 -9.90
CA ILE A 126 -7.03 7.28 -9.06
C ILE A 126 -7.50 6.07 -9.84
N ILE A 127 -7.13 4.88 -9.39
CA ILE A 127 -7.54 3.60 -9.96
C ILE A 127 -8.33 2.84 -8.91
N ALA A 128 -9.53 2.39 -9.24
CA ALA A 128 -10.42 1.71 -8.30
C ALA A 128 -10.91 0.37 -8.84
N ARG A 129 -11.21 -0.54 -7.92
CA ARG A 129 -11.87 -1.80 -8.22
C ARG A 129 -13.39 -1.62 -8.08
N ALA A 130 -14.15 -2.28 -8.95
CA ALA A 130 -15.60 -2.35 -8.91
C ALA A 130 -16.09 -3.80 -9.09
N HIS A 131 -17.31 -4.08 -8.65
CA HIS A 131 -17.99 -5.38 -8.79
C HIS A 131 -19.25 -5.31 -9.67
N SER A 132 -19.69 -4.10 -10.02
CA SER A 132 -20.87 -3.90 -10.87
C SER A 132 -20.70 -2.67 -11.76
N GLU A 133 -21.45 -2.61 -12.87
CA GLU A 133 -21.47 -1.44 -13.76
C GLU A 133 -22.00 -0.19 -13.03
N ALA A 134 -22.93 -0.34 -12.09
CA ALA A 134 -23.42 0.76 -11.27
C ALA A 134 -22.31 1.36 -10.39
N GLU A 135 -21.44 0.53 -9.82
CA GLU A 135 -20.27 1.01 -9.08
C GLU A 135 -19.26 1.70 -10.01
N VAL A 136 -19.08 1.21 -11.23
CA VAL A 136 -18.21 1.85 -12.24
C VAL A 136 -18.67 3.28 -12.49
N ASP A 137 -19.95 3.49 -12.77
CA ASP A 137 -20.50 4.83 -13.04
C ASP A 137 -20.38 5.74 -11.83
N HIS A 138 -20.63 5.20 -10.65
CA HIS A 138 -20.48 5.97 -9.39
C HIS A 138 -19.03 6.38 -9.13
N LEU A 139 -18.08 5.47 -9.27
CA LEU A 139 -16.66 5.76 -9.07
C LEU A 139 -16.13 6.78 -10.07
N LYS A 140 -16.56 6.73 -11.35
CA LYS A 140 -16.26 7.76 -12.35
C LYS A 140 -16.76 9.14 -11.92
N ALA A 141 -18.01 9.20 -11.47
CA ALA A 141 -18.61 10.44 -11.00
C ALA A 141 -17.88 11.02 -9.76
N MET A 142 -17.25 10.16 -8.96
CA MET A 142 -16.46 10.55 -7.78
C MET A 142 -14.98 10.84 -8.08
N GLY A 143 -14.56 10.79 -9.34
CA GLY A 143 -13.25 11.25 -9.78
C GLY A 143 -12.20 10.14 -9.94
N ALA A 144 -12.60 8.86 -10.03
CA ALA A 144 -11.70 7.80 -10.43
C ALA A 144 -11.36 7.89 -11.93
N ASP A 145 -10.08 7.78 -12.28
CA ASP A 145 -9.58 7.90 -13.65
C ASP A 145 -9.67 6.56 -14.40
N ALA A 146 -9.46 5.45 -13.69
CA ALA A 146 -9.57 4.12 -14.24
C ALA A 146 -10.27 3.19 -13.24
N ILE A 147 -11.09 2.30 -13.77
CA ILE A 147 -11.87 1.37 -12.96
C ILE A 147 -11.74 -0.03 -13.53
N VAL A 148 -11.43 -0.97 -12.66
CA VAL A 148 -11.31 -2.40 -13.01
C VAL A 148 -12.55 -3.13 -12.48
N LEU A 149 -13.44 -3.53 -13.37
CA LEU A 149 -14.55 -4.42 -13.05
C LEU A 149 -13.98 -5.86 -12.96
N ALA A 150 -13.89 -6.36 -11.73
CA ALA A 150 -13.11 -7.57 -11.40
C ALA A 150 -13.57 -8.81 -12.20
N GLU A 151 -14.87 -9.04 -12.30
CA GLU A 151 -15.46 -10.15 -13.02
C GLU A 151 -15.19 -10.08 -14.53
N LYS A 152 -15.31 -8.89 -15.10
CA LYS A 152 -15.04 -8.65 -16.53
C LYS A 152 -13.57 -8.80 -16.88
N ALA A 153 -12.68 -8.32 -16.01
CA ALA A 153 -11.24 -8.50 -16.17
C ALA A 153 -10.83 -9.97 -16.10
N ALA A 154 -11.39 -10.73 -15.16
CA ALA A 154 -11.15 -12.16 -15.05
C ALA A 154 -11.67 -12.91 -16.29
N ALA A 155 -12.91 -12.63 -16.72
CA ALA A 155 -13.50 -13.26 -17.92
C ALA A 155 -12.69 -12.95 -19.18
N ALA A 156 -12.26 -11.70 -19.37
CA ALA A 156 -11.44 -11.32 -20.51
C ALA A 156 -10.09 -12.05 -20.52
N LYS A 157 -9.43 -12.19 -19.36
CA LYS A 157 -8.17 -12.95 -19.28
C LYS A 157 -8.36 -14.44 -19.56
N MET A 158 -9.43 -15.05 -19.04
CA MET A 158 -9.75 -16.45 -19.30
C MET A 158 -10.02 -16.68 -20.80
N ALA A 159 -10.78 -15.80 -21.47
CA ALA A 159 -11.03 -15.90 -22.90
C ALA A 159 -9.74 -15.74 -23.72
N ALA A 160 -8.86 -14.81 -23.34
CA ALA A 160 -7.58 -14.62 -24.01
C ALA A 160 -6.69 -15.86 -23.94
N LEU A 161 -6.65 -16.56 -22.80
CA LEU A 161 -5.88 -17.79 -22.64
C LEU A 161 -6.35 -18.92 -23.57
N VAL A 162 -7.65 -19.00 -23.86
CA VAL A 162 -8.18 -19.97 -24.87
C VAL A 162 -7.68 -19.63 -26.25
N SER A 163 -7.75 -18.35 -26.63
CA SER A 163 -7.31 -17.91 -27.99
C SER A 163 -5.79 -18.02 -28.17
N GLU A 164 -5.00 -17.79 -27.12
CA GLU A 164 -3.54 -17.97 -27.12
C GLU A 164 -3.17 -19.45 -27.36
N ALA A 165 -3.86 -20.39 -26.69
CA ALA A 165 -3.65 -21.83 -26.88
C ALA A 165 -3.97 -22.32 -28.30
N GLU A 166 -5.03 -21.79 -28.92
CA GLU A 166 -5.40 -22.13 -30.29
C GLU A 166 -4.37 -21.61 -31.33
N SER A 167 -3.72 -20.46 -31.05
CA SER A 167 -2.69 -19.92 -31.95
C SER A 167 -1.37 -20.70 -31.88
N GLU A 168 -1.00 -21.22 -30.72
CA GLU A 168 0.19 -22.07 -30.57
C GLU A 168 0.00 -23.44 -31.31
N ASP A 169 -1.19 -24.03 -31.27
CA ASP A 169 -1.51 -25.28 -31.97
C ASP A 169 -1.46 -25.12 -33.48
N VAL A 170 -1.87 -23.98 -34.03
CA VAL A 170 -1.85 -23.71 -35.49
C VAL A 170 -0.41 -23.52 -35.97
N ASP A 171 0.46 -22.83 -35.22
CA ASP A 171 1.87 -22.68 -35.59
C ASP A 171 2.63 -24.04 -35.52
N GLY A 172 2.30 -24.88 -34.53
CA GLY A 172 2.85 -26.24 -34.44
C GLY A 172 2.49 -27.16 -35.62
N LEU A 173 1.27 -27.02 -36.13
CA LEU A 173 0.80 -27.77 -37.30
C LEU A 173 1.39 -27.26 -38.63
N ALA A 174 1.66 -25.96 -38.76
CA ALA A 174 2.27 -25.39 -39.94
C ALA A 174 3.70 -25.91 -40.16
N HIS A 175 4.47 -26.15 -39.10
CA HIS A 175 5.80 -26.73 -39.21
C HIS A 175 5.83 -28.22 -39.59
N LEU A 176 4.72 -28.95 -39.42
CA LEU A 176 4.62 -30.38 -39.80
C LEU A 176 4.25 -30.58 -41.25
N VAL A 177 3.77 -29.55 -41.96
CA VAL A 177 3.34 -29.62 -43.38
C VAL A 177 4.49 -29.25 -44.34
N GLU A 178 5.55 -28.61 -43.86
CA GLU A 178 6.72 -28.20 -44.66
C GLU A 178 7.91 -29.18 -44.60
N SER A 179 7.72 -30.36 -43.98
CA SER A 179 8.73 -31.43 -43.93
C SER A 179 8.34 -32.60 -44.81
#